data_5a7aabac64691615feec9e061f654e99
#
_entry.id   5a7aabac64691615feec9e061f654e99
#
_cell.length_a   1.000
_cell.length_b   1.000
_cell.length_c   1.000
_cell.angle_alpha   90.00
_cell.angle_beta   90.00
_cell.angle_gamma   90.00
#
_symmetry.space_group_name_H-M   'P 1'
#
loop_
_entity.id
_entity.type
_entity.pdbx_description
1 polymer ?
#
loop_
_entity_poly.entity_id
_entity_poly.type
_entity_poly.pdbx_seq_one_letter_code
_entity_poly.pdbx_strand_id
1 'polypeptide(L)'
;SADGNLQIVFNGEIYDYKELRAELEAAGISFRTHSDTEVLVNTIQKYGEKALDKLRGMFGFAVWNEKEQTLMLARDFFGIKPVYYAQIDGHFVFASEIKSILAFPGYKREVNRLALEQYLSFQYSALEETFFKGIYKLMPGHVLIYRDGKFETNK
;
A
#
# COMPACT_ATOMS: atom_id res chain seq x y z
N SER A 1 -6.42 -14.23 2.48
CA SER A 1 -7.77 -14.76 2.19
C SER A 1 -7.92 -16.21 2.64
N ALA A 2 -9.16 -16.69 2.72
CA ALA A 2 -9.46 -18.04 3.20
C ALA A 2 -8.89 -19.15 2.31
N ASP A 3 -8.79 -18.92 1.03
CA ASP A 3 -8.21 -19.83 0.01
C ASP A 3 -6.68 -19.71 -0.11
N GLY A 4 -6.05 -18.80 0.65
CA GLY A 4 -4.60 -18.55 0.60
C GLY A 4 -4.12 -17.75 -0.62
N ASN A 5 -5.01 -17.39 -1.55
CA ASN A 5 -4.62 -16.69 -2.77
C ASN A 5 -4.17 -15.24 -2.53
N LEU A 6 -4.85 -14.52 -1.64
CA LEU A 6 -4.47 -13.17 -1.27
C LEU A 6 -3.79 -13.15 0.10
N GLN A 7 -2.61 -12.52 0.14
CA GLN A 7 -1.87 -12.24 1.37
C GLN A 7 -1.81 -10.73 1.56
N ILE A 8 -2.06 -10.23 2.77
CA ILE A 8 -2.12 -8.81 3.07
C ILE A 8 -1.20 -8.44 4.22
N VAL A 9 -0.53 -7.29 4.09
CA VAL A 9 0.05 -6.54 5.20
C VAL A 9 -0.64 -5.18 5.26
N PHE A 10 -1.06 -4.77 6.45
CA PHE A 10 -1.95 -3.65 6.65
C PHE A 10 -1.51 -2.79 7.84
N ASN A 11 -1.43 -1.49 7.62
CA ASN A 11 -1.22 -0.48 8.64
C ASN A 11 -2.35 0.53 8.55
N GLY A 12 -3.29 0.51 9.49
CA GLY A 12 -4.42 1.41 9.46
C GLY A 12 -5.64 0.91 10.21
N GLU A 13 -6.78 1.49 9.84
CA GLU A 13 -8.10 1.15 10.34
C GLU A 13 -9.15 1.44 9.27
N ILE A 14 -10.02 0.47 9.00
CA ILE A 14 -11.17 0.61 8.08
C ILE A 14 -12.41 0.92 8.94
N TYR A 15 -12.90 2.15 8.86
CA TYR A 15 -13.96 2.65 9.75
C TYR A 15 -15.32 2.00 9.50
N ASP A 16 -15.64 1.72 8.25
CA ASP A 16 -16.91 1.12 7.80
C ASP A 16 -16.82 -0.41 7.61
N TYR A 17 -15.87 -1.06 8.31
CA TYR A 17 -15.66 -2.50 8.17
C TYR A 17 -16.90 -3.34 8.57
N LYS A 18 -17.75 -2.82 9.48
CA LYS A 18 -18.96 -3.54 9.92
C LYS A 18 -20.02 -3.60 8.82
N GLU A 19 -20.20 -2.48 8.13
CA GLU A 19 -21.12 -2.36 6.99
C GLU A 19 -20.64 -3.24 5.82
N LEU A 20 -19.34 -3.15 5.49
CA LEU A 20 -18.71 -3.99 4.47
C LEU A 20 -18.83 -5.49 4.83
N ARG A 21 -18.62 -5.85 6.09
CA ARG A 21 -18.78 -7.20 6.57
C ARG A 21 -20.21 -7.70 6.34
N ALA A 22 -21.22 -6.94 6.72
CA ALA A 22 -22.62 -7.30 6.53
C ALA A 22 -22.96 -7.50 5.03
N GLU A 23 -22.43 -6.63 4.14
CA GLU A 23 -22.57 -6.79 2.69
C GLU A 23 -21.93 -8.09 2.18
N LEU A 24 -20.75 -8.43 2.69
CA LEU A 24 -20.02 -9.64 2.31
C LEU A 24 -20.70 -10.90 2.85
N GLU A 25 -21.20 -10.89 4.08
CA GLU A 25 -21.97 -11.98 4.68
C GLU A 25 -23.29 -12.25 3.93
N ALA A 26 -24.00 -11.18 3.53
CA ALA A 26 -25.19 -11.29 2.68
C ALA A 26 -24.88 -11.90 1.30
N ALA A 27 -23.64 -11.76 0.83
CA ALA A 27 -23.14 -12.38 -0.39
C ALA A 27 -22.58 -13.81 -0.19
N GLY A 28 -22.74 -14.39 1.00
CA GLY A 28 -22.32 -15.75 1.31
C GLY A 28 -20.87 -15.92 1.75
N ILE A 29 -20.15 -14.82 2.03
CA ILE A 29 -18.77 -14.89 2.53
C ILE A 29 -18.81 -15.07 4.04
N SER A 30 -18.10 -16.09 4.54
CA SER A 30 -17.94 -16.35 5.97
C SER A 30 -16.60 -15.81 6.49
N PHE A 31 -16.61 -15.39 7.76
CA PHE A 31 -15.46 -14.81 8.43
C PHE A 31 -15.00 -15.69 9.60
N ARG A 32 -13.70 -15.69 9.85
CA ARG A 32 -13.06 -16.42 10.97
C ARG A 32 -12.79 -15.52 12.17
N THR A 33 -12.62 -14.23 11.92
CA THR A 33 -12.27 -13.22 12.93
C THR A 33 -13.26 -12.05 12.89
N HIS A 34 -13.09 -11.11 13.79
CA HIS A 34 -13.83 -9.84 13.80
C HIS A 34 -12.96 -8.65 13.35
N SER A 35 -11.79 -8.91 12.74
CA SER A 35 -10.87 -7.84 12.35
C SER A 35 -11.32 -7.16 11.05
N ASP A 36 -11.04 -5.86 10.96
CA ASP A 36 -11.18 -5.08 9.74
C ASP A 36 -10.25 -5.57 8.62
N THR A 37 -9.08 -6.10 8.98
CA THR A 37 -8.13 -6.69 8.03
C THR A 37 -8.72 -7.87 7.27
N GLU A 38 -9.49 -8.74 7.93
CA GLU A 38 -10.18 -9.85 7.25
C GLU A 38 -11.30 -9.33 6.34
N VAL A 39 -12.00 -8.29 6.77
CA VAL A 39 -13.00 -7.63 5.91
C VAL A 39 -12.33 -7.01 4.68
N LEU A 40 -11.22 -6.30 4.87
CA LEU A 40 -10.45 -5.67 3.80
C LEU A 40 -10.01 -6.70 2.75
N VAL A 41 -9.37 -7.81 3.17
CA VAL A 41 -8.88 -8.82 2.20
C VAL A 41 -10.02 -9.50 1.45
N ASN A 42 -11.14 -9.76 2.11
CA ASN A 42 -12.33 -10.34 1.45
C ASN A 42 -13.02 -9.33 0.51
N THR A 43 -13.02 -8.05 0.85
CA THR A 43 -13.51 -6.98 -0.03
C THR A 43 -12.66 -6.92 -1.31
N ILE A 44 -11.31 -6.95 -1.17
CA ILE A 44 -10.41 -6.97 -2.31
C ILE A 44 -10.58 -8.26 -3.13
N GLN A 45 -10.73 -9.41 -2.49
CA GLN A 45 -10.96 -10.68 -3.19
C GLN A 45 -12.22 -10.64 -4.05
N LYS A 46 -13.28 -9.99 -3.57
CA LYS A 46 -14.56 -9.90 -4.27
C LYS A 46 -14.59 -8.85 -5.36
N TYR A 47 -14.01 -7.66 -5.12
CA TYR A 47 -14.17 -6.49 -5.98
C TYR A 47 -12.89 -6.07 -6.71
N GLY A 48 -11.73 -6.71 -6.44
CA GLY A 48 -10.45 -6.31 -6.99
C GLY A 48 -10.09 -4.87 -6.60
N GLU A 49 -9.55 -4.09 -7.54
CA GLU A 49 -9.20 -2.68 -7.33
C GLU A 49 -10.43 -1.80 -6.98
N LYS A 50 -11.62 -2.15 -7.47
CA LYS A 50 -12.87 -1.43 -7.12
C LYS A 50 -13.24 -1.52 -5.65
N ALA A 51 -12.58 -2.39 -4.89
CA ALA A 51 -12.69 -2.41 -3.43
C ALA A 51 -12.30 -1.06 -2.81
N LEU A 52 -11.32 -0.36 -3.41
CA LEU A 52 -10.82 0.92 -2.90
C LEU A 52 -11.91 2.00 -2.83
N ASP A 53 -12.84 2.02 -3.79
CA ASP A 53 -13.97 2.96 -3.82
C ASP A 53 -14.96 2.74 -2.67
N LYS A 54 -14.91 1.55 -2.04
CA LYS A 54 -15.79 1.15 -0.94
C LYS A 54 -15.20 1.41 0.44
N LEU A 55 -13.88 1.68 0.52
CA LEU A 55 -13.18 1.79 1.80
C LEU A 55 -13.26 3.19 2.38
N ARG A 56 -13.61 3.28 3.64
CA ARG A 56 -13.51 4.50 4.45
C ARG A 56 -12.60 4.23 5.62
N GLY A 57 -11.50 5.00 5.72
CA GLY A 57 -10.53 4.75 6.77
C GLY A 57 -9.21 5.48 6.56
N MET A 58 -8.26 5.20 7.41
CA MET A 58 -6.86 5.58 7.28
C MET A 58 -6.03 4.32 7.05
N PHE A 59 -5.37 4.22 5.92
CA PHE A 59 -4.67 2.98 5.58
C PHE A 59 -3.47 3.14 4.65
N GLY A 60 -2.50 2.26 4.87
CA GLY A 60 -1.49 1.87 3.92
C GLY A 60 -1.41 0.35 3.94
N PHE A 61 -1.61 -0.30 2.80
CA PHE A 61 -1.55 -1.75 2.74
C PHE A 61 -0.88 -2.26 1.46
N ALA A 62 -0.46 -3.51 1.52
CA ALA A 62 -0.01 -4.27 0.37
C ALA A 62 -0.74 -5.61 0.30
N VAL A 63 -1.18 -5.99 -0.89
CA VAL A 63 -1.82 -7.28 -1.17
C VAL A 63 -1.07 -8.00 -2.26
N TRP A 64 -0.58 -9.19 -1.95
CA TRP A 64 -0.03 -10.13 -2.92
C TRP A 64 -1.10 -11.09 -3.41
N ASN A 65 -1.24 -11.20 -4.73
CA ASN A 65 -2.10 -12.19 -5.39
C ASN A 65 -1.23 -13.30 -5.95
N GLU A 66 -1.30 -14.47 -5.32
CA GLU A 66 -0.47 -15.62 -5.67
C GLU A 66 -0.78 -16.16 -7.07
N LYS A 67 -2.05 -16.20 -7.47
CA LYS A 67 -2.44 -16.72 -8.79
C LYS A 67 -2.05 -15.79 -9.93
N GLU A 68 -2.17 -14.48 -9.72
CA GLU A 68 -1.88 -13.48 -10.74
C GLU A 68 -0.45 -12.99 -10.69
N GLN A 69 0.33 -13.36 -9.65
CA GLN A 69 1.70 -12.90 -9.40
C GLN A 69 1.79 -11.37 -9.42
N THR A 70 0.83 -10.73 -8.75
CA THR A 70 0.71 -9.27 -8.67
C THR A 70 0.76 -8.78 -7.24
N LEU A 71 1.41 -7.65 -7.03
CA LEU A 71 1.42 -6.92 -5.78
C LEU A 71 0.68 -5.60 -5.96
N MET A 72 -0.34 -5.36 -5.15
CA MET A 72 -1.03 -4.08 -5.06
C MET A 72 -0.63 -3.36 -3.78
N LEU A 73 -0.15 -2.12 -3.89
CA LEU A 73 0.00 -1.20 -2.77
C LEU A 73 -1.11 -0.16 -2.86
N ALA A 74 -1.72 0.21 -1.74
CA ALA A 74 -2.70 1.29 -1.70
C ALA A 74 -2.49 2.19 -0.49
N ARG A 75 -2.78 3.48 -0.66
CA ARG A 75 -2.69 4.50 0.39
C ARG A 75 -4.00 5.28 0.47
N ASP A 76 -4.44 5.56 1.68
CA ASP A 76 -5.68 6.28 1.93
C ASP A 76 -5.72 7.66 1.25
N PHE A 77 -6.93 8.16 1.02
CA PHE A 77 -7.20 9.38 0.27
C PHE A 77 -6.45 10.61 0.82
N PHE A 78 -6.33 10.73 2.14
CA PHE A 78 -5.65 11.86 2.79
C PHE A 78 -4.16 11.59 3.05
N GLY A 79 -3.67 10.34 2.79
CA GLY A 79 -2.30 9.93 3.04
C GLY A 79 -1.92 9.92 4.52
N ILE A 80 -2.87 9.59 5.41
CA ILE A 80 -2.65 9.54 6.86
C ILE A 80 -1.62 8.45 7.18
N LYS A 81 -1.77 7.27 6.55
CA LYS A 81 -0.78 6.20 6.70
C LYS A 81 0.26 6.26 5.60
N PRO A 82 1.56 6.18 5.94
CA PRO A 82 2.61 6.23 4.94
C PRO A 82 2.78 4.88 4.24
N VAL A 83 3.14 4.94 2.96
CA VAL A 83 3.62 3.81 2.17
C VAL A 83 4.79 4.30 1.33
N TYR A 84 5.95 3.66 1.47
CA TYR A 84 7.16 3.91 0.71
C TYR A 84 7.54 2.70 -0.11
N TYR A 85 8.19 2.91 -1.25
CA TYR A 85 8.66 1.84 -2.12
C TYR A 85 9.97 2.19 -2.81
N ALA A 86 10.69 1.16 -3.24
CA ALA A 86 11.95 1.28 -4.00
C ALA A 86 12.16 0.03 -4.86
N GLN A 87 12.95 0.18 -5.93
CA GLN A 87 13.57 -0.94 -6.62
C GLN A 87 15.06 -0.98 -6.30
N ILE A 88 15.54 -2.09 -5.75
CA ILE A 88 16.91 -2.28 -5.28
C ILE A 88 17.43 -3.61 -5.82
N ASP A 89 18.43 -3.57 -6.69
CA ASP A 89 19.07 -4.77 -7.25
C ASP A 89 18.06 -5.81 -7.79
N GLY A 90 17.04 -5.34 -8.52
CA GLY A 90 15.99 -6.18 -9.10
C GLY A 90 14.86 -6.59 -8.15
N HIS A 91 14.93 -6.20 -6.87
CA HIS A 91 13.88 -6.44 -5.89
C HIS A 91 12.96 -5.22 -5.77
N PHE A 92 11.65 -5.46 -5.72
CA PHE A 92 10.68 -4.43 -5.35
C PHE A 92 10.46 -4.49 -3.83
N VAL A 93 10.78 -3.40 -3.14
CA VAL A 93 10.73 -3.29 -1.68
C VAL A 93 9.73 -2.23 -1.29
N PHE A 94 8.92 -2.49 -0.26
CA PHE A 94 7.98 -1.52 0.27
C PHE A 94 7.93 -1.56 1.81
N ALA A 95 7.54 -0.45 2.42
CA ALA A 95 7.42 -0.34 3.88
C ALA A 95 6.57 0.86 4.28
N SER A 96 6.08 0.87 5.51
CA SER A 96 5.46 2.05 6.13
C SER A 96 6.49 3.07 6.61
N GLU A 97 7.77 2.70 6.74
CA GLU A 97 8.83 3.59 7.19
C GLU A 97 10.08 3.48 6.31
N ILE A 98 10.67 4.61 5.94
CA ILE A 98 11.88 4.67 5.11
C ILE A 98 13.03 3.88 5.72
N LYS A 99 13.18 3.89 7.07
CA LYS A 99 14.28 3.18 7.75
C LYS A 99 14.30 1.68 7.44
N SER A 100 13.13 1.07 7.19
CA SER A 100 13.04 -0.34 6.82
C SER A 100 13.63 -0.60 5.43
N ILE A 101 13.40 0.31 4.48
CA ILE A 101 14.00 0.23 3.13
C ILE A 101 15.50 0.51 3.20
N LEU A 102 15.95 1.46 4.04
CA LEU A 102 17.37 1.75 4.25
C LEU A 102 18.17 0.57 4.83
N ALA A 103 17.48 -0.35 5.50
CA ALA A 103 18.08 -1.57 6.04
C ALA A 103 18.11 -2.73 5.04
N PHE A 104 17.46 -2.59 3.87
CA PHE A 104 17.45 -3.62 2.85
C PHE A 104 18.86 -3.81 2.25
N PRO A 105 19.37 -5.06 2.14
CA PRO A 105 20.67 -5.32 1.54
C PRO A 105 20.77 -4.77 0.11
N GLY A 106 21.90 -4.16 -0.22
CA GLY A 106 22.16 -3.57 -1.53
C GLY A 106 21.74 -2.10 -1.66
N TYR A 107 20.93 -1.55 -0.75
CA TYR A 107 20.57 -0.14 -0.82
C TYR A 107 21.78 0.77 -0.51
N LYS A 108 22.08 1.68 -1.43
CA LYS A 108 23.14 2.70 -1.26
C LYS A 108 22.53 4.00 -0.78
N ARG A 109 22.92 4.45 0.41
CA ARG A 109 22.41 5.69 1.02
C ARG A 109 22.96 6.89 0.29
N GLU A 110 22.14 7.54 -0.50
CA GLU A 110 22.45 8.77 -1.23
C GLU A 110 21.35 9.81 -0.99
N VAL A 111 21.76 11.06 -0.70
CA VAL A 111 20.81 12.14 -0.46
C VAL A 111 20.23 12.63 -1.79
N ASN A 112 18.91 12.73 -1.86
CA ASN A 112 18.20 13.36 -2.97
C ASN A 112 18.21 14.89 -2.77
N ARG A 113 19.08 15.58 -3.52
CA ARG A 113 19.25 17.05 -3.40
C ARG A 113 17.99 17.83 -3.77
N LEU A 114 17.24 17.35 -4.77
CA LEU A 114 15.99 18.01 -5.20
C LEU A 114 14.95 18.01 -4.07
N ALA A 115 14.76 16.87 -3.42
CA ALA A 115 13.85 16.78 -2.28
C ALA A 115 14.33 17.60 -1.08
N LEU A 116 15.65 17.69 -0.87
CA LEU A 116 16.24 18.51 0.18
C LEU A 116 16.01 20.00 -0.07
N GLU A 117 16.21 20.49 -1.29
CA GLU A 117 15.98 21.89 -1.68
C GLU A 117 14.52 22.30 -1.45
N GLN A 118 13.57 21.44 -1.82
CA GLN A 118 12.16 21.69 -1.56
C GLN A 118 11.82 21.72 -0.07
N TYR A 119 12.39 20.81 0.70
CA TYR A 119 12.19 20.80 2.14
C TYR A 119 12.75 22.06 2.80
N LEU A 120 13.92 22.53 2.41
CA LEU A 120 14.51 23.76 2.93
C LEU A 120 13.66 25.00 2.60
N SER A 121 12.95 24.98 1.46
CA SER A 121 12.07 26.08 1.06
C SER A 121 10.69 26.04 1.73
N PHE A 122 10.09 24.87 1.83
CA PHE A 122 8.68 24.68 2.22
C PHE A 122 8.48 23.89 3.52
N GLN A 123 9.54 23.35 4.12
CA GLN A 123 9.53 22.46 5.30
C GLN A 123 8.76 21.13 5.08
N TYR A 124 8.38 20.83 3.85
CA TYR A 124 7.83 19.52 3.44
C TYR A 124 8.16 19.25 1.97
N SER A 125 8.08 17.98 1.56
CA SER A 125 8.21 17.58 0.15
C SER A 125 6.84 17.18 -0.40
N ALA A 126 6.37 17.90 -1.42
CA ALA A 126 5.15 17.58 -2.15
C ALA A 126 5.36 16.49 -3.23
N LEU A 127 6.62 16.15 -3.53
CA LEU A 127 6.98 15.14 -4.54
C LEU A 127 6.83 13.71 -4.02
N GLU A 128 6.81 12.78 -4.96
CA GLU A 128 6.91 11.34 -4.66
C GLU A 128 8.29 10.98 -4.09
N GLU A 129 9.33 11.67 -4.52
CA GLU A 129 10.69 11.45 -4.04
C GLU A 129 10.85 11.79 -2.58
N THR A 130 11.63 10.96 -1.90
CA THR A 130 12.04 11.19 -0.51
C THR A 130 13.44 11.82 -0.44
N PHE A 131 13.92 12.12 0.76
CA PHE A 131 15.32 12.56 0.98
C PHE A 131 16.36 11.52 0.58
N PHE A 132 15.96 10.29 0.39
CA PHE A 132 16.83 9.19 -0.03
C PHE A 132 16.57 8.86 -1.48
N LYS A 133 17.58 8.97 -2.32
CA LYS A 133 17.50 8.72 -3.75
C LYS A 133 17.02 7.31 -4.04
N GLY A 134 16.05 7.19 -4.94
CA GLY A 134 15.46 5.90 -5.32
C GLY A 134 14.45 5.33 -4.33
N ILE A 135 14.12 6.06 -3.25
CA ILE A 135 13.00 5.73 -2.37
C ILE A 135 11.88 6.72 -2.63
N TYR A 136 10.72 6.21 -2.96
CA TYR A 136 9.52 6.97 -3.30
C TYR A 136 8.43 6.76 -2.25
N LYS A 137 7.57 7.74 -2.08
CA LYS A 137 6.32 7.59 -1.33
C LYS A 137 5.16 7.38 -2.29
N LEU A 138 4.30 6.44 -1.98
CA LEU A 138 3.02 6.36 -2.67
C LEU A 138 2.18 7.58 -2.31
N MET A 139 1.70 8.31 -3.30
CA MET A 139 0.95 9.56 -3.08
C MET A 139 -0.42 9.29 -2.44
N PRO A 140 -0.99 10.26 -1.70
CA PRO A 140 -2.32 10.14 -1.13
C PRO A 140 -3.38 9.77 -2.17
N GLY A 141 -4.25 8.80 -1.86
CA GLY A 141 -5.29 8.33 -2.76
C GLY A 141 -4.80 7.60 -4.01
N HIS A 142 -3.57 7.07 -3.97
CA HIS A 142 -3.00 6.32 -5.10
C HIS A 142 -2.90 4.84 -4.79
N VAL A 143 -2.97 4.06 -5.86
CA VAL A 143 -2.67 2.64 -5.91
C VAL A 143 -1.46 2.41 -6.80
N LEU A 144 -0.61 1.45 -6.43
CA LEU A 144 0.50 0.96 -7.24
C LEU A 144 0.29 -0.52 -7.49
N ILE A 145 0.36 -0.92 -8.76
CA ILE A 145 0.33 -2.34 -9.17
C ILE A 145 1.71 -2.72 -9.69
N TYR A 146 2.30 -3.74 -9.07
CA TYR A 146 3.57 -4.31 -9.52
C TYR A 146 3.34 -5.71 -10.09
N ARG A 147 3.86 -5.93 -11.30
CA ARG A 147 3.82 -7.21 -12.02
C ARG A 147 5.02 -7.33 -12.94
N ASP A 148 5.64 -8.50 -13.02
CA ASP A 148 6.72 -8.82 -13.96
C ASP A 148 7.87 -7.80 -13.97
N GLY A 149 8.30 -7.35 -12.79
CA GLY A 149 9.40 -6.39 -12.67
C GLY A 149 9.03 -4.93 -12.98
N LYS A 150 7.79 -4.65 -13.33
CA LYS A 150 7.28 -3.30 -13.66
C LYS A 150 6.20 -2.88 -12.68
N PHE A 151 6.05 -1.58 -12.50
CA PHE A 151 4.92 -1.03 -11.73
C PHE A 151 4.29 0.16 -12.44
N GLU A 152 3.05 0.38 -12.15
CA GLU A 152 2.27 1.57 -12.54
C GLU A 152 1.53 2.12 -11.33
N THR A 153 1.32 3.44 -11.32
CA THR A 153 0.59 4.14 -10.26
C THR A 153 -0.64 4.82 -10.84
N ASN A 154 -1.79 4.63 -10.20
CA ASN A 154 -3.07 5.21 -10.57
C ASN A 154 -3.67 5.95 -9.36
N LYS A 155 -4.55 6.94 -9.63
CA LYS A 155 -5.29 7.69 -8.62
C LYS A 155 -6.74 7.23 -8.57
#